data_00baad670eedf7e5781ee659878787c7
#
_entry.id   00baad670eedf7e5781ee659878787c7
#
_cell.length_a   1.000
_cell.length_b   1.000
_cell.length_c   1.000
_cell.angle_alpha   90.00
_cell.angle_beta   90.00
_cell.angle_gamma   90.00
#
_symmetry.space_group_name_H-M   'P 1'
#
loop_
_entity.id
_entity.type
_entity.pdbx_description
1 polymer ?
#
loop_
_entity_poly.entity_id
_entity_poly.type
_entity_poly.pdbx_seq_one_letter_code
_entity_poly.pdbx_strand_id
1 'polypeptide(L)'
;MNMNLFGYGQEDDHKWIMVDVGVTFADDTIPGVDLIYPDPGYAEDKKDNFLGIILTHAHEDHIGAITHVWPKFKCKIYATPFTAALVTEKFREKKIDITSYLQIVQLGSTINLKPFKIEFITMTHSIVEPNGLRIETPAGSILHTG
;
A
#
# COMPACT_ATOMS: atom_id res chain seq x y z
N MET A 1 10.30 -7.10 1.75
CA MET A 1 9.69 -5.94 2.45
C MET A 1 9.53 -4.82 1.43
N ASN A 2 8.29 -4.44 1.15
CA ASN A 2 7.94 -3.50 0.09
C ASN A 2 7.22 -2.28 0.66
N MET A 3 7.65 -1.08 0.27
CA MET A 3 6.95 0.19 0.45
C MET A 3 7.44 1.14 -0.63
N ASN A 4 6.63 1.37 -1.64
CA ASN A 4 7.01 2.16 -2.80
C ASN A 4 6.18 3.46 -2.83
N LEU A 5 6.84 4.58 -3.06
CA LEU A 5 6.22 5.90 -3.11
C LEU A 5 6.21 6.41 -4.54
N PHE A 6 5.04 6.83 -5.02
CA PHE A 6 4.88 7.49 -6.32
C PHE A 6 4.35 8.89 -6.10
N GLY A 7 5.09 9.87 -6.57
CA GLY A 7 4.74 11.28 -6.47
C GLY A 7 4.57 11.91 -7.85
N TYR A 8 3.57 12.77 -8.00
CA TYR A 8 3.38 13.59 -9.19
C TYR A 8 2.88 14.98 -8.83
N GLY A 9 3.45 16.01 -9.46
CA GLY A 9 3.09 17.41 -9.27
C GLY A 9 4.30 18.34 -9.28
N GLN A 10 4.06 19.61 -8.98
CA GLN A 10 5.13 20.58 -8.76
C GLN A 10 5.63 20.47 -7.31
N GLU A 11 6.84 20.99 -7.04
CA GLU A 11 7.59 20.76 -5.80
C GLU A 11 6.78 20.97 -4.52
N ASP A 12 5.90 21.99 -4.48
CA ASP A 12 5.08 22.33 -3.31
C ASP A 12 3.69 21.66 -3.30
N ASP A 13 3.26 21.01 -4.39
CA ASP A 13 1.93 20.38 -4.53
C ASP A 13 1.99 18.95 -5.09
N HIS A 14 3.05 18.22 -4.76
CA HIS A 14 3.12 16.80 -5.12
C HIS A 14 1.98 16.05 -4.43
N LYS A 15 1.23 15.29 -5.23
CA LYS A 15 0.31 14.26 -4.72
C LYS A 15 1.03 12.93 -4.69
N TRP A 16 0.79 12.15 -3.66
CA TRP A 16 1.49 10.91 -3.39
C TRP A 16 0.52 9.74 -3.27
N ILE A 17 0.95 8.59 -3.74
CA ILE A 17 0.38 7.29 -3.39
C ILE A 17 1.49 6.41 -2.85
N MET A 18 1.12 5.51 -1.94
CA MET A 18 2.00 4.46 -1.43
C MET A 18 1.52 3.12 -1.98
N VAL A 19 2.42 2.33 -2.51
CA VAL A 19 2.13 0.96 -2.97
C VAL A 19 2.82 -0.01 -2.05
N ASP A 20 2.01 -0.84 -1.40
CA ASP A 20 2.38 -1.82 -0.39
C ASP A 20 3.01 -1.23 0.89
N VAL A 21 2.95 -1.97 1.97
CA VAL A 21 3.52 -1.64 3.28
C VAL A 21 3.89 -2.95 3.98
N GLY A 22 5.00 -3.51 3.58
CA GLY A 22 5.41 -4.85 3.99
C GLY A 22 6.42 -4.89 5.11
N VAL A 23 6.65 -6.10 5.60
CA VAL A 23 7.67 -6.43 6.59
C VAL A 23 8.71 -7.38 6.01
N THR A 24 9.82 -7.48 6.70
CA THR A 24 10.71 -8.65 6.66
C THR A 24 10.99 -9.11 8.09
N PHE A 25 11.47 -10.33 8.24
CA PHE A 25 11.82 -10.89 9.55
C PHE A 25 13.32 -10.75 9.75
N ALA A 26 13.71 -10.51 11.00
CA ALA A 26 15.12 -10.47 11.37
C ALA A 26 15.69 -11.91 11.34
N ASP A 27 16.97 -11.99 11.08
CA ASP A 27 17.75 -13.22 11.20
C ASP A 27 18.60 -13.21 12.48
N ASP A 28 19.41 -14.25 12.68
CA ASP A 28 20.25 -14.42 13.86
C ASP A 28 21.33 -13.32 14.03
N THR A 29 21.53 -12.49 13.01
CA THR A 29 22.52 -11.39 13.06
C THR A 29 22.01 -10.18 13.83
N ILE A 30 20.68 -10.09 14.09
CA ILE A 30 20.02 -8.99 14.79
C ILE A 30 19.21 -9.54 15.98
N PRO A 31 19.86 -9.98 17.05
CA PRO A 31 19.17 -10.62 18.16
C PRO A 31 18.22 -9.64 18.87
N GLY A 32 17.02 -10.13 19.22
CA GLY A 32 15.98 -9.33 19.90
C GLY A 32 15.10 -8.47 18.97
N VAL A 33 15.29 -8.62 17.65
CA VAL A 33 14.42 -7.99 16.63
C VAL A 33 13.60 -9.09 15.96
N ASP A 34 12.28 -9.02 16.06
CA ASP A 34 11.37 -9.98 15.44
C ASP A 34 10.93 -9.54 14.04
N LEU A 35 10.76 -8.23 13.83
CA LEU A 35 10.15 -7.68 12.65
C LEU A 35 10.83 -6.37 12.23
N ILE A 36 11.04 -6.24 10.92
CA ILE A 36 11.64 -5.06 10.31
C ILE A 36 10.66 -4.52 9.26
N TYR A 37 10.44 -3.21 9.25
CA TYR A 37 9.64 -2.53 8.22
C TYR A 37 10.28 -1.21 7.80
N PRO A 38 9.91 -0.66 6.63
CA PRO A 38 10.47 0.59 6.12
C PRO A 38 10.18 1.76 7.05
N ASP A 39 11.14 2.65 7.23
CA ASP A 39 10.90 3.91 7.93
C ASP A 39 10.02 4.84 7.06
N PRO A 40 8.82 5.21 7.51
CA PRO A 40 7.93 6.09 6.78
C PRO A 40 8.24 7.59 6.96
N GLY A 41 9.29 7.97 7.65
CA GLY A 41 9.58 9.36 8.05
C GLY A 41 9.53 10.35 6.89
N TYR A 42 10.19 10.05 5.77
CA TYR A 42 10.12 10.90 4.57
C TYR A 42 8.69 11.10 4.04
N ALA A 43 7.88 10.04 4.08
CA ALA A 43 6.50 10.07 3.62
C ALA A 43 5.59 10.77 4.63
N GLU A 44 5.85 10.61 5.94
CA GLU A 44 5.05 11.20 7.03
C GLU A 44 5.07 12.74 6.97
N ASP A 45 6.19 13.34 6.60
CA ASP A 45 6.30 14.80 6.41
C ASP A 45 5.38 15.34 5.30
N LYS A 46 4.90 14.45 4.41
CA LYS A 46 4.04 14.77 3.26
C LYS A 46 2.64 14.18 3.37
N LYS A 47 2.25 13.71 4.57
CA LYS A 47 1.01 12.93 4.80
C LYS A 47 -0.26 13.61 4.28
N ASP A 48 -0.36 14.93 4.33
CA ASP A 48 -1.53 15.69 3.91
C ASP A 48 -1.74 15.64 2.37
N ASN A 49 -0.71 15.27 1.64
CA ASN A 49 -0.73 15.10 0.19
C ASN A 49 -0.85 13.63 -0.26
N PHE A 50 -0.99 12.68 0.69
CA PHE A 50 -1.22 11.28 0.37
C PHE A 50 -2.67 11.01 0.01
N LEU A 51 -2.89 10.48 -1.19
CA LEU A 51 -4.21 10.12 -1.72
C LEU A 51 -4.66 8.73 -1.25
N GLY A 52 -3.72 7.87 -0.93
CA GLY A 52 -4.01 6.54 -0.41
C GLY A 52 -2.85 5.56 -0.45
N ILE A 53 -3.09 4.42 0.19
CA ILE A 53 -2.24 3.23 0.14
C ILE A 53 -2.93 2.22 -0.76
N ILE A 54 -2.22 1.72 -1.77
CA ILE A 54 -2.70 0.70 -2.72
C ILE A 54 -1.99 -0.61 -2.41
N LEU A 55 -2.74 -1.66 -2.15
CA LEU A 55 -2.19 -2.97 -1.81
C LEU A 55 -2.32 -3.92 -2.99
N THR A 56 -1.19 -4.46 -3.42
CA THR A 56 -1.13 -5.36 -4.59
C THR A 56 -1.67 -6.74 -4.27
N HIS A 57 -1.28 -7.32 -3.13
CA HIS A 57 -1.72 -8.62 -2.65
C HIS A 57 -1.39 -8.80 -1.16
N ALA A 58 -1.78 -9.93 -0.58
CA ALA A 58 -1.83 -10.12 0.87
C ALA A 58 -0.61 -10.83 1.49
N HIS A 59 0.54 -10.92 0.82
CA HIS A 59 1.75 -11.43 1.45
C HIS A 59 2.30 -10.45 2.51
N GLU A 60 2.97 -10.98 3.54
CA GLU A 60 3.45 -10.18 4.67
C GLU A 60 4.49 -9.13 4.27
N ASP A 61 5.30 -9.42 3.26
CA ASP A 61 6.26 -8.46 2.72
C ASP A 61 5.62 -7.35 1.88
N HIS A 62 4.26 -7.36 1.73
CA HIS A 62 3.44 -6.34 1.09
C HIS A 62 2.43 -5.66 2.03
N ILE A 63 1.86 -6.38 3.02
CA ILE A 63 0.86 -5.80 3.94
C ILE A 63 1.26 -5.86 5.42
N GLY A 64 2.36 -6.52 5.76
CA GLY A 64 2.69 -6.85 7.16
C GLY A 64 2.87 -5.64 8.07
N ALA A 65 3.36 -4.52 7.56
CA ALA A 65 3.56 -3.31 8.34
C ALA A 65 2.37 -2.34 8.33
N ILE A 66 1.25 -2.69 7.69
CA ILE A 66 0.12 -1.74 7.48
C ILE A 66 -0.41 -1.17 8.79
N THR A 67 -0.49 -1.96 9.85
CA THR A 67 -0.98 -1.52 11.17
C THR A 67 0.00 -0.62 11.92
N HIS A 68 1.27 -0.63 11.53
CA HIS A 68 2.32 0.21 12.12
C HIS A 68 2.48 1.55 11.37
N VAL A 69 2.33 1.52 10.06
CA VAL A 69 2.56 2.68 9.18
C VAL A 69 1.28 3.50 8.98
N TRP A 70 0.14 2.87 8.66
CA TRP A 70 -1.11 3.56 8.35
C TRP A 70 -1.59 4.57 9.40
N PRO A 71 -1.44 4.33 10.74
CA PRO A 71 -1.89 5.30 11.76
C PRO A 71 -1.25 6.68 11.65
N LYS A 72 -0.08 6.78 11.01
CA LYS A 72 0.63 8.03 10.76
C LYS A 72 0.02 8.85 9.62
N PHE A 73 -0.62 8.16 8.64
CA PHE A 73 -1.21 8.78 7.45
C PHE A 73 -2.72 8.95 7.53
N LYS A 74 -3.42 7.96 8.06
CA LYS A 74 -4.90 7.91 8.13
C LYS A 74 -5.59 8.21 6.80
N CYS A 75 -4.94 7.79 5.70
CA CYS A 75 -5.47 7.92 4.34
C CYS A 75 -6.31 6.70 3.94
N LYS A 76 -6.94 6.74 2.75
CA LYS A 76 -7.67 5.61 2.20
C LYS A 76 -6.74 4.43 1.91
N ILE A 77 -7.27 3.21 2.07
CA ILE A 77 -6.60 1.96 1.72
C ILE A 77 -7.41 1.32 0.59
N TYR A 78 -6.76 0.96 -0.51
CA TYR A 78 -7.35 0.32 -1.67
C TYR A 78 -6.83 -1.10 -1.80
N ALA A 79 -7.71 -2.08 -1.78
CA ALA A 79 -7.33 -3.49 -1.82
C ALA A 79 -8.42 -4.33 -2.51
N THR A 80 -8.02 -5.45 -3.13
CA THR A 80 -8.96 -6.47 -3.61
C THR A 80 -9.65 -7.18 -2.44
N PRO A 81 -10.80 -7.87 -2.66
CA PRO A 81 -11.59 -8.45 -1.58
C PRO A 81 -10.80 -9.33 -0.60
N PHE A 82 -9.96 -10.23 -1.12
CA PHE A 82 -9.15 -11.11 -0.27
C PHE A 82 -8.12 -10.34 0.57
N THR A 83 -7.39 -9.43 -0.06
CA THR A 83 -6.41 -8.58 0.63
C THR A 83 -7.10 -7.69 1.66
N ALA A 84 -8.26 -7.11 1.32
CA ALA A 84 -9.07 -6.28 2.23
C ALA A 84 -9.53 -7.06 3.48
N ALA A 85 -9.92 -8.33 3.32
CA ALA A 85 -10.33 -9.18 4.45
C ALA A 85 -9.15 -9.39 5.42
N LEU A 86 -7.96 -9.73 4.93
CA LEU A 86 -6.78 -9.94 5.77
C LEU A 86 -6.30 -8.65 6.44
N VAL A 87 -6.33 -7.53 5.73
CA VAL A 87 -6.01 -6.20 6.29
C VAL A 87 -6.99 -5.84 7.41
N THR A 88 -8.30 -6.08 7.20
CA THR A 88 -9.31 -5.84 8.23
C THR A 88 -9.03 -6.65 9.50
N GLU A 89 -8.65 -7.91 9.34
CA GLU A 89 -8.29 -8.78 10.48
C GLU A 89 -7.08 -8.25 11.24
N LYS A 90 -6.00 -7.85 10.54
CA LYS A 90 -4.82 -7.24 11.16
C LYS A 90 -5.17 -6.00 11.99
N PHE A 91 -6.03 -5.13 11.47
CA PHE A 91 -6.47 -3.93 12.20
C PHE A 91 -7.41 -4.27 13.37
N ARG A 92 -8.26 -5.29 13.22
CA ARG A 92 -9.13 -5.79 14.29
C ARG A 92 -8.32 -6.27 15.50
N GLU A 93 -7.23 -7.00 15.27
CA GLU A 93 -6.30 -7.45 16.33
C GLU A 93 -5.71 -6.27 17.11
N LYS A 94 -5.45 -5.16 16.42
CA LYS A 94 -4.96 -3.91 17.02
C LYS A 94 -6.07 -3.02 17.60
N LYS A 95 -7.36 -3.43 17.49
CA LYS A 95 -8.55 -2.66 17.92
C LYS A 95 -8.66 -1.29 17.21
N ILE A 96 -8.27 -1.24 15.95
CA ILE A 96 -8.36 -0.04 15.10
C ILE A 96 -9.47 -0.26 14.07
N ASP A 97 -10.43 0.65 14.02
CA ASP A 97 -11.48 0.64 12.99
C ASP A 97 -11.01 1.40 11.74
N ILE A 98 -11.00 0.69 10.61
CA ILE A 98 -10.66 1.22 9.29
C ILE A 98 -11.83 1.22 8.32
N THR A 99 -13.04 0.91 8.77
CA THR A 99 -14.22 0.73 7.90
C THR A 99 -14.45 1.92 6.98
N SER A 100 -14.27 3.16 7.48
CA SER A 100 -14.41 4.37 6.68
C SER A 100 -13.24 4.65 5.72
N TYR A 101 -12.13 3.95 5.87
CA TYR A 101 -10.91 4.16 5.08
C TYR A 101 -10.67 3.09 4.03
N LEU A 102 -11.16 1.87 4.26
CA LEU A 102 -10.96 0.74 3.36
C LEU A 102 -11.90 0.83 2.14
N GLN A 103 -11.32 0.76 0.95
CA GLN A 103 -12.01 0.75 -0.32
C GLN A 103 -11.73 -0.57 -1.04
N ILE A 104 -12.75 -1.38 -1.23
CA ILE A 104 -12.63 -2.65 -1.95
C ILE A 104 -12.63 -2.36 -3.44
N VAL A 105 -11.59 -2.84 -4.12
CA VAL A 105 -11.36 -2.69 -5.56
C VAL A 105 -11.61 -4.02 -6.25
N GLN A 106 -12.41 -4.03 -7.32
CA GLN A 106 -12.64 -5.24 -8.11
C GLN A 106 -11.41 -5.60 -8.93
N LEU A 107 -11.17 -6.90 -9.11
CA LEU A 107 -10.12 -7.41 -9.99
C LEU A 107 -10.27 -6.85 -11.41
N GLY A 108 -9.16 -6.45 -12.01
CA GLY A 108 -9.14 -5.90 -13.37
C GLY A 108 -9.75 -4.49 -13.49
N SER A 109 -10.14 -3.86 -12.39
CA SER A 109 -10.71 -2.52 -12.42
C SER A 109 -9.66 -1.41 -12.32
N THR A 110 -10.12 -0.19 -12.56
CA THR A 110 -9.29 1.03 -12.48
C THR A 110 -9.84 1.98 -11.45
N ILE A 111 -8.97 2.53 -10.62
CA ILE A 111 -9.29 3.63 -9.69
C ILE A 111 -8.66 4.93 -10.17
N ASN A 112 -9.34 6.05 -9.92
CA ASN A 112 -8.87 7.37 -10.28
C ASN A 112 -8.59 8.21 -9.01
N LEU A 113 -7.31 8.41 -8.74
CA LEU A 113 -6.81 9.25 -7.65
C LEU A 113 -5.99 10.38 -8.27
N LYS A 114 -6.66 11.38 -8.84
CA LYS A 114 -5.99 12.44 -9.60
C LYS A 114 -4.79 13.00 -8.83
N PRO A 115 -3.59 13.06 -9.47
CA PRO A 115 -3.30 12.90 -10.90
C PRO A 115 -3.05 11.46 -11.36
N PHE A 116 -3.19 10.45 -10.49
CA PHE A 116 -2.96 9.05 -10.80
C PHE A 116 -4.23 8.36 -11.30
N LYS A 117 -4.06 7.50 -12.30
CA LYS A 117 -5.03 6.50 -12.72
C LYS A 117 -4.38 5.13 -12.56
N ILE A 118 -4.97 4.25 -11.76
CA ILE A 118 -4.35 3.00 -11.31
C ILE A 118 -5.23 1.84 -11.74
N GLU A 119 -4.71 0.99 -12.63
CA GLU A 119 -5.36 -0.24 -13.09
C GLU A 119 -4.75 -1.43 -12.34
N PHE A 120 -5.62 -2.29 -11.80
CA PHE A 120 -5.24 -3.55 -11.16
C PHE A 120 -5.16 -4.65 -12.22
N ILE A 121 -3.95 -5.18 -12.44
CA ILE A 121 -3.68 -6.21 -13.44
C ILE A 121 -3.49 -7.53 -12.72
N THR A 122 -4.41 -8.47 -12.91
CA THR A 122 -4.30 -9.81 -12.33
C THR A 122 -3.07 -10.52 -12.83
N MET A 123 -2.32 -11.11 -11.92
CA MET A 123 -1.07 -11.84 -12.21
C MET A 123 -1.15 -13.27 -11.69
N THR A 124 -0.15 -14.09 -12.03
CA THR A 124 0.02 -15.42 -11.47
C THR A 124 1.03 -15.34 -10.32
N HIS A 125 0.61 -15.78 -9.14
CA HIS A 125 1.46 -15.79 -7.94
C HIS A 125 0.95 -16.83 -6.93
N SER A 126 1.71 -17.08 -5.86
CA SER A 126 1.40 -18.09 -4.83
C SER A 126 0.38 -17.64 -3.79
N ILE A 127 -0.51 -16.71 -4.13
CA ILE A 127 -1.57 -16.20 -3.25
C ILE A 127 -2.83 -15.92 -4.06
N VAL A 128 -3.95 -15.74 -3.38
CA VAL A 128 -5.25 -15.37 -3.98
C VAL A 128 -5.25 -13.89 -4.37
N GLU A 129 -5.81 -13.59 -5.55
CA GLU A 129 -5.99 -12.22 -6.07
C GLU A 129 -4.69 -11.40 -6.13
N PRO A 130 -3.58 -11.92 -6.67
CA PRO A 130 -2.37 -11.12 -6.83
C PRO A 130 -2.51 -10.15 -7.99
N ASN A 131 -2.05 -8.92 -7.80
CA ASN A 131 -2.11 -7.87 -8.82
C ASN A 131 -0.77 -7.18 -9.00
N GLY A 132 -0.43 -6.90 -10.26
CA GLY A 132 0.43 -5.78 -10.60
C GLY A 132 -0.42 -4.52 -10.79
N LEU A 133 0.22 -3.38 -10.90
CA LEU A 133 -0.45 -2.10 -11.09
C LEU A 133 0.10 -1.37 -12.30
N ARG A 134 -0.78 -0.90 -13.19
CA ARG A 134 -0.43 0.12 -14.17
C ARG A 134 -0.82 1.47 -13.60
N ILE A 135 0.19 2.31 -13.34
CA ILE A 135 0.03 3.64 -12.76
C ILE A 135 0.26 4.67 -13.85
N GLU A 136 -0.79 5.36 -14.27
CA GLU A 136 -0.75 6.42 -15.28
C GLU A 136 -0.79 7.79 -14.62
N THR A 137 0.04 8.70 -15.13
CA THR A 137 0.05 10.13 -14.81
C THR A 137 0.17 10.94 -16.10
N PRO A 138 -0.02 12.26 -16.09
CA PRO A 138 0.25 13.10 -17.26
C PRO A 138 1.69 13.01 -17.79
N ALA A 139 2.66 12.56 -17.00
CA ALA A 139 4.05 12.37 -17.43
C ALA A 139 4.29 11.02 -18.12
N GLY A 140 3.40 10.05 -17.99
CA GLY A 140 3.54 8.71 -18.55
C GLY A 140 2.98 7.62 -17.67
N SER A 141 3.31 6.37 -18.01
CA SER A 141 2.83 5.16 -17.32
C SER A 141 3.98 4.36 -16.72
N ILE A 142 3.73 3.79 -15.56
CA ILE A 142 4.62 2.87 -14.86
C ILE A 142 3.91 1.54 -14.72
N LEU A 143 4.61 0.42 -14.95
CA LEU A 143 4.15 -0.91 -14.58
C LEU A 143 4.87 -1.33 -13.29
N HIS A 144 4.11 -1.49 -12.22
CA HIS A 144 4.57 -2.05 -10.95
C HIS A 144 4.12 -3.51 -10.89
N THR A 145 5.06 -4.42 -10.74
CA THR A 145 4.80 -5.87 -10.87
C THR A 145 4.30 -6.54 -9.59
N GLY A 146 4.23 -5.80 -8.49
CA GLY A 146 3.86 -6.36 -7.21
C GLY A 146 5.04 -6.88 -6.40
#